data_68d2f30d78a1daec38bb38c3ac6e8c73
#
_entry.id   68d2f30d78a1daec38bb38c3ac6e8c73
#
_cell.length_a   1.000
_cell.length_b   1.000
_cell.length_c   1.000
_cell.angle_alpha   90.00
_cell.angle_beta   90.00
_cell.angle_gamma   90.00
#
_symmetry.space_group_name_H-M   'P 1'
#
loop_
_entity.id
_entity.type
_entity.pdbx_description
1 polymer ?
#
loop_
_entity_poly.entity_id
_entity_poly.type
_entity_poly.pdbx_seq_one_letter_code
_entity_poly.pdbx_strand_id
1 'polypeptide(L)'
;MIVNRRHLIIGAASLVGLSAAKGEELIVTSSQDLGPFYPILRPRDQDADLTRLKGRSGVAAGQPINIIGRVVDRRGAPIRGARIDLWQANAAGRYDHPGDRANPAALDPNFQGFARLVSDRDGEFKVRSIKPKDYDTPIGRRTPHVHFAIDGHAERLVTQMYFPGESLNQSDALLRQAAVRESVIATAIPPLSGDPQALAYRWTVVLGVG
;
A
#
# COMPACT_ATOMS: atom_id res chain seq x y z
N MET A 1 -58.15 25.29 -60.51
CA MET A 1 -58.13 24.00 -59.79
C MET A 1 -56.71 23.80 -59.38
N ILE A 2 -56.35 24.16 -58.12
CA ILE A 2 -54.96 24.15 -57.61
C ILE A 2 -54.83 23.02 -56.61
N VAL A 3 -53.98 22.03 -56.93
CA VAL A 3 -53.73 20.92 -56.12
C VAL A 3 -52.45 21.20 -55.33
N ASN A 4 -52.55 21.29 -53.98
CA ASN A 4 -51.50 21.61 -53.09
C ASN A 4 -50.86 20.23 -52.62
N ARG A 5 -49.58 19.97 -52.97
CA ARG A 5 -48.80 18.81 -52.50
C ARG A 5 -48.08 19.23 -51.24
N ARG A 6 -48.51 18.64 -50.10
CA ARG A 6 -47.77 18.71 -48.81
C ARG A 6 -46.66 17.68 -48.83
N HIS A 7 -45.42 18.10 -48.77
CA HIS A 7 -44.26 17.23 -48.51
C HIS A 7 -44.17 16.93 -47.03
N LEU A 8 -44.25 15.64 -46.69
CA LEU A 8 -44.02 15.11 -45.35
C LEU A 8 -42.52 14.88 -45.22
N ILE A 9 -41.81 15.64 -44.38
CA ILE A 9 -40.39 15.42 -44.03
C ILE A 9 -40.37 14.48 -42.83
N ILE A 10 -39.95 13.22 -43.04
CA ILE A 10 -39.68 12.26 -41.99
C ILE A 10 -38.25 12.50 -41.51
N GLY A 11 -38.11 13.13 -40.36
CA GLY A 11 -36.82 13.31 -39.68
C GLY A 11 -36.36 11.98 -39.09
N ALA A 12 -35.29 11.40 -39.63
CA ALA A 12 -34.59 10.28 -39.01
C ALA A 12 -33.80 10.77 -37.79
N ALA A 13 -34.23 10.40 -36.58
CA ALA A 13 -33.49 10.60 -35.37
C ALA A 13 -32.38 9.59 -35.32
N SER A 14 -31.14 10.00 -35.56
CA SER A 14 -29.96 9.18 -35.37
C SER A 14 -29.72 9.03 -33.86
N LEU A 15 -29.96 7.84 -33.31
CA LEU A 15 -29.52 7.44 -32.00
C LEU A 15 -27.98 7.28 -32.02
N VAL A 16 -27.27 8.30 -31.58
CA VAL A 16 -25.84 8.19 -31.28
C VAL A 16 -25.73 7.36 -30.00
N GLY A 17 -25.45 6.07 -30.18
CA GLY A 17 -25.12 5.20 -29.07
C GLY A 17 -23.82 5.68 -28.42
N LEU A 18 -23.90 6.23 -27.19
CA LEU A 18 -22.72 6.41 -26.35
C LEU A 18 -22.16 5.00 -26.02
N SER A 19 -21.17 4.57 -26.80
CA SER A 19 -20.32 3.46 -26.43
C SER A 19 -19.48 3.94 -25.24
N ALA A 20 -19.83 3.51 -24.02
CA ALA A 20 -18.96 3.71 -22.87
C ALA A 20 -17.66 2.95 -23.18
N ALA A 21 -16.57 3.68 -23.39
CA ALA A 21 -15.24 3.09 -23.46
C ALA A 21 -15.03 2.31 -22.17
N LYS A 22 -14.90 0.99 -22.25
CA LYS A 22 -14.41 0.18 -21.12
C LYS A 22 -13.01 0.70 -20.81
N GLY A 23 -12.86 1.43 -19.70
CA GLY A 23 -11.55 1.79 -19.18
C GLY A 23 -10.71 0.51 -19.00
N GLU A 24 -9.44 0.59 -19.35
CA GLU A 24 -8.49 -0.50 -19.13
C GLU A 24 -8.46 -0.84 -17.64
N GLU A 25 -8.61 -2.13 -17.31
CA GLU A 25 -8.60 -2.57 -15.93
C GLU A 25 -7.19 -2.41 -15.34
N LEU A 26 -7.12 -1.95 -14.09
CA LEU A 26 -5.87 -1.84 -13.37
C LEU A 26 -5.28 -3.22 -13.08
N ILE A 27 -3.94 -3.30 -13.07
CA ILE A 27 -3.20 -4.50 -12.71
C ILE A 27 -3.37 -4.75 -11.21
N VAL A 28 -3.83 -5.94 -10.85
CA VAL A 28 -3.97 -6.37 -9.44
C VAL A 28 -2.61 -6.39 -8.75
N THR A 29 -2.57 -5.89 -7.53
CA THR A 29 -1.37 -5.92 -6.70
C THR A 29 -0.98 -7.36 -6.40
N SER A 30 0.29 -7.71 -6.64
CA SER A 30 0.80 -9.06 -6.42
C SER A 30 0.70 -9.47 -4.96
N SER A 31 0.11 -10.64 -4.70
CA SER A 31 0.16 -11.26 -3.37
C SER A 31 1.57 -11.77 -3.07
N GLN A 32 1.93 -11.75 -1.81
CA GLN A 32 3.20 -12.28 -1.30
C GLN A 32 2.99 -12.95 0.05
N ASP A 33 4.04 -13.60 0.56
CA ASP A 33 3.97 -14.30 1.84
C ASP A 33 3.77 -13.33 3.02
N LEU A 34 3.00 -13.78 4.01
CA LEU A 34 2.81 -13.07 5.29
C LEU A 34 4.14 -12.87 6.00
N GLY A 35 5.06 -13.80 5.81
CA GLY A 35 6.33 -13.83 6.51
C GLY A 35 6.19 -14.28 7.97
N PRO A 36 7.32 -14.52 8.65
CA PRO A 36 7.33 -15.11 10.00
C PRO A 36 7.11 -14.08 11.13
N PHE A 37 6.99 -12.78 10.81
CA PHE A 37 7.01 -11.71 11.81
C PHE A 37 5.68 -10.94 11.95
N TYR A 38 4.58 -11.50 11.45
CA TYR A 38 3.26 -10.95 11.76
C TYR A 38 3.04 -11.09 13.29
N PRO A 39 2.62 -10.02 13.99
CA PRO A 39 2.52 -10.03 15.45
C PRO A 39 1.63 -11.14 16.00
N ILE A 40 2.19 -12.01 16.87
CA ILE A 40 1.46 -13.06 17.57
C ILE A 40 0.46 -12.43 18.56
N LEU A 41 0.92 -11.41 19.28
CA LEU A 41 0.11 -10.56 20.13
C LEU A 41 0.19 -9.15 19.58
N ARG A 42 -0.97 -8.55 19.30
CA ARG A 42 -1.01 -7.18 18.80
C ARG A 42 -0.55 -6.22 19.88
N PRO A 43 0.31 -5.25 19.54
CA PRO A 43 0.68 -4.21 20.48
C PRO A 43 -0.54 -3.38 20.90
N ARG A 44 -0.46 -2.71 22.05
CA ARG A 44 -1.53 -1.82 22.53
C ARG A 44 -1.69 -0.60 21.62
N ASP A 45 -0.58 -0.02 21.18
CA ASP A 45 -0.56 1.03 20.18
C ASP A 45 -0.62 0.44 18.80
N GLN A 46 -1.57 0.91 17.99
CA GLN A 46 -1.81 0.43 16.63
C GLN A 46 -2.21 1.60 15.72
N ASP A 47 -1.90 2.83 16.12
CA ASP A 47 -2.29 4.01 15.35
C ASP A 47 -1.38 4.25 14.13
N ALA A 48 -1.64 5.34 13.43
CA ALA A 48 -0.98 5.66 12.16
C ALA A 48 0.43 6.28 12.31
N ASP A 49 0.88 6.59 13.52
CA ASP A 49 2.23 7.13 13.77
C ASP A 49 3.11 6.10 14.50
N LEU A 50 3.83 5.29 13.74
CA LEU A 50 4.73 4.28 14.26
C LEU A 50 6.01 4.87 14.88
N THR A 51 6.24 6.16 14.72
CA THR A 51 7.45 6.82 15.22
C THR A 51 7.38 7.20 16.70
N ARG A 52 6.22 7.00 17.33
CA ARG A 52 5.97 7.33 18.73
C ARG A 52 5.11 6.26 19.40
N LEU A 53 5.31 6.11 20.71
CA LEU A 53 4.45 5.26 21.54
C LEU A 53 3.70 6.11 22.54
N LYS A 54 2.40 5.86 22.73
CA LYS A 54 1.58 6.57 23.72
C LYS A 54 2.17 6.47 25.13
N GLY A 55 2.25 7.61 25.78
CA GLY A 55 2.83 7.69 27.13
C GLY A 55 4.35 7.65 27.18
N ARG A 56 5.05 7.68 26.02
CA ARG A 56 6.51 7.82 25.96
C ARG A 56 6.90 9.13 25.29
N SER A 57 7.99 9.73 25.77
CA SER A 57 8.54 10.97 25.18
C SER A 57 9.54 10.71 24.05
N GLY A 58 10.01 9.46 23.90
CA GLY A 58 10.98 9.09 22.87
C GLY A 58 10.37 9.07 21.47
N VAL A 59 11.24 9.14 20.48
CA VAL A 59 10.91 9.03 19.05
C VAL A 59 11.71 7.88 18.47
N ALA A 60 11.13 7.11 17.57
CA ALA A 60 11.82 6.04 16.87
C ALA A 60 13.03 6.55 16.10
N ALA A 61 14.11 5.79 16.15
CA ALA A 61 15.34 6.10 15.44
C ALA A 61 15.21 5.81 13.94
N GLY A 62 15.92 6.56 13.11
CA GLY A 62 16.00 6.33 11.66
C GLY A 62 15.40 7.45 10.82
N GLN A 63 15.34 7.25 9.50
CA GLN A 63 14.78 8.20 8.55
C GLN A 63 13.25 8.15 8.60
N PRO A 64 12.56 9.23 9.01
CA PRO A 64 11.10 9.26 8.97
C PRO A 64 10.58 9.13 7.54
N ILE A 65 9.46 8.42 7.40
CA ILE A 65 8.76 8.27 6.12
C ILE A 65 7.26 8.50 6.31
N ASN A 66 6.60 8.98 5.27
CA ASN A 66 5.16 9.01 5.12
C ASN A 66 4.76 8.07 3.98
N ILE A 67 3.84 7.15 4.23
CA ILE A 67 3.22 6.28 3.23
C ILE A 67 1.79 6.75 3.04
N ILE A 68 1.45 7.13 1.81
CA ILE A 68 0.09 7.47 1.38
C ILE A 68 -0.38 6.33 0.49
N GLY A 69 -1.20 5.45 1.05
CA GLY A 69 -1.76 4.32 0.34
C GLY A 69 -3.17 4.60 -0.14
N ARG A 70 -3.58 3.95 -1.22
CA ARG A 70 -4.96 3.96 -1.71
C ARG A 70 -5.37 2.57 -2.14
N VAL A 71 -6.48 2.06 -1.58
CA VAL A 71 -7.05 0.76 -1.93
C VAL A 71 -8.18 0.96 -2.92
N VAL A 72 -8.08 0.29 -4.07
CA VAL A 72 -9.06 0.38 -5.15
C VAL A 72 -9.37 -1.01 -5.72
N ASP A 73 -10.47 -1.13 -6.45
CA ASP A 73 -10.76 -2.29 -7.29
C ASP A 73 -10.05 -2.20 -8.65
N ARG A 74 -10.22 -3.21 -9.50
CA ARG A 74 -9.63 -3.24 -10.85
C ARG A 74 -10.12 -2.12 -11.78
N ARG A 75 -11.24 -1.49 -11.47
CA ARG A 75 -11.79 -0.36 -12.23
C ARG A 75 -11.34 0.98 -11.68
N GLY A 76 -10.51 0.98 -10.61
CA GLY A 76 -10.02 2.18 -9.94
C GLY A 76 -11.04 2.78 -8.95
N ALA A 77 -12.17 2.11 -8.70
CA ALA A 77 -13.13 2.56 -7.71
C ALA A 77 -12.55 2.37 -6.28
N PRO A 78 -12.69 3.36 -5.38
CA PRO A 78 -12.14 3.29 -4.05
C PRO A 78 -12.83 2.21 -3.20
N ILE A 79 -12.05 1.43 -2.47
CA ILE A 79 -12.55 0.48 -1.48
C ILE A 79 -12.51 1.15 -0.12
N ARG A 80 -13.66 1.69 0.29
CA ARG A 80 -13.87 2.30 1.60
C ARG A 80 -13.96 1.23 2.67
N GLY A 81 -13.38 1.49 3.84
CA GLY A 81 -13.53 0.60 4.99
C GLY A 81 -12.65 -0.65 4.92
N ALA A 82 -11.74 -0.75 3.94
CA ALA A 82 -10.74 -1.81 3.93
C ALA A 82 -9.90 -1.74 5.20
N ARG A 83 -9.74 -2.87 5.89
CA ARG A 83 -8.87 -2.97 7.07
C ARG A 83 -7.44 -3.23 6.61
N ILE A 84 -6.51 -2.43 7.09
CA ILE A 84 -5.10 -2.50 6.74
C ILE A 84 -4.29 -2.79 8.00
N ASP A 85 -3.68 -3.96 8.06
CA ASP A 85 -2.61 -4.28 9.00
C ASP A 85 -1.27 -4.03 8.32
N LEU A 86 -0.39 -3.30 8.97
CA LEU A 86 0.96 -2.99 8.51
C LEU A 86 1.96 -3.42 9.57
N TRP A 87 3.07 -4.07 9.18
CA TRP A 87 4.18 -4.37 10.10
C TRP A 87 5.51 -4.33 9.35
N GLN A 88 6.57 -3.97 10.07
CA GLN A 88 7.89 -3.82 9.49
C GLN A 88 9.02 -3.96 10.52
N ALA A 89 10.23 -4.18 10.02
CA ALA A 89 11.46 -4.04 10.81
C ALA A 89 11.71 -2.57 11.18
N ASN A 90 12.48 -2.34 12.23
CA ASN A 90 12.97 -1.01 12.60
C ASN A 90 14.13 -0.53 11.69
N ALA A 91 14.69 0.64 11.98
CA ALA A 91 15.83 1.21 11.25
C ALA A 91 17.14 0.42 11.39
N ALA A 92 17.20 -0.57 12.26
CA ALA A 92 18.33 -1.50 12.39
C ALA A 92 18.09 -2.82 11.65
N GLY A 93 16.92 -3.03 11.03
CA GLY A 93 16.55 -4.27 10.33
C GLY A 93 16.02 -5.35 11.28
N ARG A 94 15.47 -4.98 12.45
CA ARG A 94 14.96 -5.93 13.45
C ARG A 94 13.48 -5.75 13.71
N TYR A 95 12.77 -6.89 13.80
CA TYR A 95 11.38 -6.94 14.26
C TYR A 95 11.31 -7.13 15.79
N ASP A 96 10.35 -6.46 16.43
CA ASP A 96 9.98 -6.78 17.81
C ASP A 96 9.06 -8.01 17.80
N HIS A 97 9.67 -9.18 17.54
CA HIS A 97 8.97 -10.44 17.38
C HIS A 97 9.77 -11.60 17.97
N PRO A 98 9.13 -12.57 18.68
CA PRO A 98 9.84 -13.73 19.23
C PRO A 98 10.63 -14.53 18.19
N GLY A 99 10.17 -14.59 16.94
CA GLY A 99 10.86 -15.28 15.84
C GLY A 99 12.13 -14.57 15.36
N ASP A 100 12.34 -13.29 15.74
CA ASP A 100 13.51 -12.51 15.35
C ASP A 100 14.54 -12.33 16.49
N ARG A 101 14.45 -13.14 17.55
CA ARG A 101 15.35 -13.04 18.72
C ARG A 101 16.82 -13.31 18.38
N ALA A 102 17.08 -14.13 17.39
CA ALA A 102 18.44 -14.43 16.92
C ALA A 102 19.10 -13.28 16.14
N ASN A 103 18.33 -12.30 15.69
CA ASN A 103 18.84 -11.12 15.01
C ASN A 103 19.64 -10.26 16.01
N PRO A 104 20.95 -10.00 15.76
CA PRO A 104 21.80 -9.24 16.71
C PRO A 104 21.53 -7.73 16.68
N ALA A 105 20.78 -7.22 15.71
CA ALA A 105 20.46 -5.82 15.63
C ALA A 105 19.65 -5.33 16.86
N ALA A 106 19.77 -4.08 17.22
CA ALA A 106 19.10 -3.53 18.39
C ALA A 106 17.59 -3.37 18.16
N LEU A 107 16.78 -3.64 19.18
CA LEU A 107 15.38 -3.21 19.22
C LEU A 107 15.35 -1.69 19.46
N ASP A 108 14.36 -1.03 18.87
CA ASP A 108 14.05 0.37 19.16
C ASP A 108 12.86 0.44 20.12
N PRO A 109 13.07 0.89 21.38
CA PRO A 109 12.00 0.92 22.38
C PRO A 109 10.93 2.00 22.10
N ASN A 110 11.14 2.86 21.13
CA ASN A 110 10.23 3.93 20.75
C ASN A 110 9.47 3.65 19.44
N PHE A 111 9.77 2.53 18.79
CA PHE A 111 9.17 2.16 17.51
C PHE A 111 7.98 1.22 17.70
N GLN A 112 6.83 1.58 17.12
CA GLN A 112 5.60 0.80 17.26
C GLN A 112 5.61 -0.51 16.47
N GLY A 113 6.26 -0.54 15.32
CA GLY A 113 6.45 -1.73 14.47
C GLY A 113 5.21 -2.31 13.79
N PHE A 114 4.01 -1.93 14.20
CA PHE A 114 2.72 -2.42 13.70
C PHE A 114 1.68 -1.31 13.73
N ALA A 115 0.81 -1.24 12.71
CA ALA A 115 -0.39 -0.40 12.73
C ALA A 115 -1.60 -1.17 12.21
N ARG A 116 -2.79 -0.78 12.69
CA ARG A 116 -4.08 -1.21 12.13
C ARG A 116 -4.90 0.01 11.76
N LEU A 117 -5.21 0.13 10.48
CA LEU A 117 -5.90 1.27 9.90
C LEU A 117 -7.15 0.82 9.15
N VAL A 118 -7.95 1.80 8.76
CA VAL A 118 -9.12 1.61 7.90
C VAL A 118 -9.05 2.66 6.80
N SER A 119 -9.25 2.26 5.55
CA SER A 119 -9.30 3.20 4.42
C SER A 119 -10.53 4.11 4.52
N ASP A 120 -10.36 5.36 4.15
CA ASP A 120 -11.42 6.37 4.15
C ASP A 120 -12.39 6.20 2.96
N ARG A 121 -13.28 7.20 2.76
CA ARG A 121 -14.28 7.19 1.66
C ARG A 121 -13.65 7.17 0.27
N ASP A 122 -12.41 7.67 0.13
CA ASP A 122 -11.68 7.75 -1.13
C ASP A 122 -10.71 6.57 -1.28
N GLY A 123 -10.79 5.57 -0.36
CA GLY A 123 -9.93 4.40 -0.30
C GLY A 123 -8.55 4.70 0.27
N GLU A 124 -8.30 5.91 0.77
CA GLU A 124 -6.98 6.33 1.23
C GLU A 124 -6.71 5.93 2.68
N PHE A 125 -5.43 5.69 2.96
CA PHE A 125 -4.86 5.56 4.29
C PHE A 125 -3.49 6.25 4.34
N LYS A 126 -3.08 6.71 5.53
CA LYS A 126 -1.79 7.38 5.73
C LYS A 126 -1.10 6.79 6.95
N VAL A 127 0.20 6.58 6.83
CA VAL A 127 1.06 6.08 7.91
C VAL A 127 2.32 6.93 7.97
N ARG A 128 2.68 7.34 9.17
CA ARG A 128 4.00 7.88 9.47
C ARG A 128 4.83 6.79 10.13
N SER A 129 6.00 6.51 9.59
CA SER A 129 6.89 5.46 10.09
C SER A 129 8.36 5.88 9.97
N ILE A 130 9.26 4.94 10.16
CA ILE A 130 10.68 5.08 9.79
C ILE A 130 10.97 4.15 8.62
N LYS A 131 11.96 4.49 7.79
CA LYS A 131 12.42 3.61 6.72
C LYS A 131 13.07 2.37 7.34
N PRO A 132 12.57 1.14 7.09
CA PRO A 132 13.20 -0.06 7.60
C PRO A 132 14.57 -0.26 6.93
N LYS A 133 15.49 -0.91 7.63
CA LYS A 133 16.74 -1.37 7.05
C LYS A 133 16.55 -2.74 6.40
N ASP A 134 17.41 -3.06 5.45
CA ASP A 134 17.62 -4.39 4.93
C ASP A 134 18.15 -5.36 6.02
N TYR A 135 17.84 -6.64 5.90
CA TYR A 135 18.26 -7.65 6.86
C TYR A 135 18.47 -9.03 6.23
N ASP A 136 19.26 -9.87 6.86
CA ASP A 136 19.56 -11.21 6.39
C ASP A 136 18.50 -12.23 6.81
N THR A 137 18.19 -13.17 5.94
CA THR A 137 17.25 -14.28 6.18
C THR A 137 17.84 -15.58 5.58
N PRO A 138 17.29 -16.75 5.94
CA PRO A 138 17.69 -18.01 5.30
C PRO A 138 17.52 -18.06 3.78
N ILE A 139 16.64 -17.23 3.22
CA ILE A 139 16.41 -17.13 1.77
C ILE A 139 17.21 -16.00 1.08
N GLY A 140 18.14 -15.38 1.83
CA GLY A 140 18.99 -14.29 1.34
C GLY A 140 18.69 -12.95 2.02
N ARG A 141 19.43 -11.92 1.61
CA ARG A 141 19.27 -10.56 2.12
C ARG A 141 18.04 -9.92 1.55
N ARG A 142 17.17 -9.42 2.45
CA ARG A 142 15.93 -8.77 2.09
C ARG A 142 16.14 -7.25 1.92
N THR A 143 15.64 -6.72 0.80
CA THR A 143 15.59 -5.26 0.59
C THR A 143 14.65 -4.60 1.61
N PRO A 144 14.80 -3.29 1.93
CA PRO A 144 13.83 -2.56 2.73
C PRO A 144 12.40 -2.72 2.22
N HIS A 145 11.50 -3.14 3.09
CA HIS A 145 10.08 -3.37 2.75
C HIS A 145 9.17 -3.22 3.96
N VAL A 146 7.89 -3.05 3.68
CA VAL A 146 6.82 -2.98 4.68
C VAL A 146 5.78 -4.03 4.33
N HIS A 147 5.41 -4.86 5.27
CA HIS A 147 4.36 -5.86 5.09
C HIS A 147 2.97 -5.24 5.23
N PHE A 148 2.04 -5.77 4.46
CA PHE A 148 0.62 -5.40 4.51
C PHE A 148 -0.27 -6.64 4.46
N ALA A 149 -1.33 -6.63 5.27
CA ALA A 149 -2.49 -7.48 5.11
C ALA A 149 -3.71 -6.56 4.98
N ILE A 150 -4.39 -6.63 3.84
CA ILE A 150 -5.48 -5.73 3.48
C ILE A 150 -6.74 -6.56 3.28
N ASP A 151 -7.72 -6.36 4.13
CA ASP A 151 -9.03 -6.99 4.03
C ASP A 151 -9.99 -6.01 3.34
N GLY A 152 -10.30 -6.23 2.08
CA GLY A 152 -11.40 -5.59 1.36
C GLY A 152 -12.76 -6.20 1.73
N HIS A 153 -13.80 -5.88 0.97
CA HIS A 153 -15.13 -6.41 1.23
C HIS A 153 -15.26 -7.90 0.89
N ALA A 154 -14.62 -8.35 -0.18
CA ALA A 154 -14.73 -9.70 -0.71
C ALA A 154 -13.38 -10.44 -0.83
N GLU A 155 -12.26 -9.73 -0.63
CA GLU A 155 -10.92 -10.28 -0.83
C GLU A 155 -9.99 -9.84 0.29
N ARG A 156 -9.06 -10.72 0.64
CA ARG A 156 -7.91 -10.43 1.48
C ARG A 156 -6.63 -10.53 0.66
N LEU A 157 -5.86 -9.46 0.63
CA LEU A 157 -4.53 -9.41 0.06
C LEU A 157 -3.47 -9.40 1.16
N VAL A 158 -2.51 -10.31 1.09
CA VAL A 158 -1.25 -10.24 1.82
C VAL A 158 -0.15 -9.90 0.83
N THR A 159 0.64 -8.88 1.14
CA THR A 159 1.66 -8.37 0.23
C THR A 159 2.74 -7.59 0.98
N GLN A 160 3.74 -7.09 0.25
CA GLN A 160 4.79 -6.23 0.78
C GLN A 160 4.94 -5.02 -0.13
N MET A 161 5.07 -3.84 0.46
CA MET A 161 5.44 -2.62 -0.27
C MET A 161 6.96 -2.46 -0.24
N TYR A 162 7.56 -2.24 -1.40
CA TYR A 162 8.99 -1.99 -1.56
C TYR A 162 9.26 -0.54 -1.91
N PHE A 163 10.46 -0.08 -1.56
CA PHE A 163 10.88 1.29 -1.85
C PHE A 163 11.58 1.37 -3.21
N PRO A 164 11.33 2.41 -4.01
CA PRO A 164 12.02 2.61 -5.28
C PRO A 164 13.50 2.94 -5.06
N GLY A 165 14.35 2.53 -6.02
CA GLY A 165 15.77 2.89 -6.02
C GLY A 165 16.66 2.08 -5.06
N GLU A 166 16.12 1.13 -4.30
CA GLU A 166 16.93 0.26 -3.46
C GLU A 166 17.78 -0.71 -4.30
N SER A 167 19.09 -0.73 -4.05
CA SER A 167 20.03 -1.58 -4.82
C SER A 167 19.70 -3.07 -4.70
N LEU A 168 19.18 -3.51 -3.56
CA LEU A 168 18.80 -4.89 -3.29
C LEU A 168 17.50 -5.32 -3.98
N ASN A 169 16.71 -4.41 -4.54
CA ASN A 169 15.47 -4.78 -5.23
C ASN A 169 15.67 -5.78 -6.37
N GLN A 170 16.84 -5.78 -7.00
CA GLN A 170 17.14 -6.71 -8.10
C GLN A 170 17.50 -8.11 -7.61
N SER A 171 18.01 -8.25 -6.40
CA SER A 171 18.46 -9.52 -5.82
C SER A 171 17.48 -10.11 -4.81
N ASP A 172 16.52 -9.34 -4.29
CA ASP A 172 15.53 -9.81 -3.31
C ASP A 172 14.66 -10.94 -3.89
N ALA A 173 14.71 -12.10 -3.25
CA ALA A 173 14.07 -13.31 -3.77
C ALA A 173 12.54 -13.17 -3.85
N LEU A 174 11.89 -12.55 -2.85
CA LEU A 174 10.43 -12.42 -2.83
C LEU A 174 9.95 -11.32 -3.78
N LEU A 175 10.68 -10.21 -3.92
CA LEU A 175 10.33 -9.21 -4.92
C LEU A 175 10.48 -9.75 -6.35
N ARG A 176 11.46 -10.61 -6.60
CA ARG A 176 11.63 -11.26 -7.91
C ARG A 176 10.51 -12.26 -8.23
N GLN A 177 9.89 -12.85 -7.23
CA GLN A 177 8.77 -13.80 -7.36
C GLN A 177 7.41 -13.09 -7.49
N ALA A 178 7.32 -11.78 -7.26
CA ALA A 178 6.08 -11.04 -7.46
C ALA A 178 5.61 -11.18 -8.92
N ALA A 179 4.34 -11.54 -9.12
CA ALA A 179 3.76 -11.73 -10.45
C ALA A 179 3.87 -10.48 -11.32
N VAL A 180 3.69 -9.30 -10.70
CA VAL A 180 3.93 -7.98 -11.31
C VAL A 180 4.72 -7.14 -10.30
N ARG A 181 6.02 -7.01 -10.50
CA ARG A 181 6.93 -6.31 -9.57
C ARG A 181 6.53 -4.86 -9.30
N GLU A 182 6.14 -4.16 -10.36
CA GLU A 182 5.77 -2.75 -10.31
C GLU A 182 4.58 -2.50 -9.41
N SER A 183 3.67 -3.46 -9.27
CA SER A 183 2.47 -3.36 -8.43
C SER A 183 2.78 -3.30 -6.93
N VAL A 184 3.97 -3.73 -6.52
CA VAL A 184 4.42 -3.75 -5.12
C VAL A 184 5.51 -2.73 -4.81
N ILE A 185 5.99 -1.96 -5.79
CA ILE A 185 6.97 -0.89 -5.59
C ILE A 185 6.25 0.45 -5.50
N ALA A 186 6.43 1.15 -4.39
CA ALA A 186 5.87 2.48 -4.20
C ALA A 186 6.54 3.53 -5.09
N THR A 187 5.87 4.65 -5.31
CA THR A 187 6.42 5.81 -6.00
C THR A 187 6.89 6.85 -4.98
N ALA A 188 8.15 7.29 -5.08
CA ALA A 188 8.63 8.42 -4.29
C ALA A 188 7.94 9.71 -4.75
N ILE A 189 7.49 10.51 -3.79
CA ILE A 189 6.88 11.83 -4.03
C ILE A 189 7.60 12.89 -3.20
N PRO A 190 7.45 14.18 -3.50
CA PRO A 190 7.99 15.23 -2.66
C PRO A 190 7.53 15.10 -1.21
N PRO A 191 8.36 15.48 -0.23
CA PRO A 191 7.97 15.52 1.18
C PRO A 191 6.66 16.28 1.40
N LEU A 192 5.87 15.82 2.36
CA LEU A 192 4.62 16.50 2.70
C LEU A 192 4.91 17.86 3.36
N SER A 193 4.13 18.88 3.05
CA SER A 193 4.31 20.25 3.60
C SER A 193 4.28 20.29 5.13
N GLY A 194 3.53 19.39 5.77
CA GLY A 194 3.47 19.27 7.23
C GLY A 194 4.58 18.42 7.87
N ASP A 195 5.42 17.75 7.06
CA ASP A 195 6.51 16.89 7.53
C ASP A 195 7.69 16.89 6.54
N PRO A 196 8.36 18.03 6.34
CA PRO A 196 9.35 18.21 5.28
C PRO A 196 10.65 17.40 5.49
N GLN A 197 10.87 16.86 6.69
CA GLN A 197 12.04 16.03 6.99
C GLN A 197 11.81 14.53 6.72
N ALA A 198 10.57 14.13 6.51
CA ALA A 198 10.23 12.74 6.18
C ALA A 198 10.20 12.54 4.66
N LEU A 199 10.79 11.44 4.19
CA LEU A 199 10.57 10.98 2.81
C LEU A 199 9.10 10.61 2.64
N ALA A 200 8.57 10.77 1.43
CA ALA A 200 7.17 10.45 1.18
C ALA A 200 7.03 9.49 0.00
N TYR A 201 6.10 8.54 0.16
CA TYR A 201 5.82 7.50 -0.83
C TYR A 201 4.32 7.37 -1.06
N ARG A 202 3.95 7.19 -2.32
CA ARG A 202 2.57 6.87 -2.72
C ARG A 202 2.52 5.45 -3.24
N TRP A 203 1.47 4.73 -2.85
CA TRP A 203 1.26 3.36 -3.31
C TRP A 203 -0.22 3.07 -3.51
N THR A 204 -0.58 2.59 -4.70
CA THR A 204 -1.95 2.15 -5.00
C THR A 204 -2.01 0.64 -4.90
N VAL A 205 -2.93 0.17 -4.07
CA VAL A 205 -3.24 -1.26 -3.91
C VAL A 205 -4.49 -1.56 -4.70
N VAL A 206 -4.38 -2.46 -5.66
CA VAL A 206 -5.51 -2.91 -6.50
C VAL A 206 -5.93 -4.29 -6.04
N LEU A 207 -7.15 -4.42 -5.52
CA LEU A 207 -7.77 -5.71 -5.22
C LEU A 207 -8.45 -6.29 -6.46
N GLY A 208 -8.45 -7.62 -6.58
CA GLY A 208 -9.06 -8.31 -7.72
C GLY A 208 -10.58 -8.21 -7.72
N VAL A 209 -11.18 -8.17 -6.51
CA VAL A 209 -12.62 -8.01 -6.25
C VAL A 209 -12.80 -6.93 -5.20
N GLY A 210 -13.67 -5.97 -5.50
CA GLY A 210 -14.00 -4.85 -4.63
C GLY A 210 -15.20 -5.13 -3.71
#